data_f18795df12c797fece85b91b1edd3d03
#
_entry.id   f18795df12c797fece85b91b1edd3d03
#
_cell.length_a   1.000
_cell.length_b   1.000
_cell.length_c   1.000
_cell.angle_alpha   90.00
_cell.angle_beta   90.00
_cell.angle_gamma   90.00
#
_symmetry.space_group_name_H-M   'P 1'
#
loop_
_entity.id
_entity.type
_entity.pdbx_description
1 polymer ?
#
loop_
_entity_poly.entity_id
_entity_poly.type
_entity_poly.pdbx_seq_one_letter_code
_entity_poly.pdbx_strand_id
1 'polypeptide(L)'
;ICPTPKTRKLFNADYVVWIDTIEKGRFEDTNKMFVKPEKFDFQVTTQNAELWAYQIADQLIPYKWDNQKPTAQMLGRWQPFHDGHYALFEEAIKKTGQVCILVRDVQGVDDNPFDFETVKKNIEEKLSPKFKNRFKVILVPNITNIYYGRGVGYKIEEIALPSEIQKISATTIRKNMREKGELK
;
A
#
# COMPACT_ATOMS: atom_id res chain seq x y z
N ILE A 1 -21.61 -5.90 -18.44
CA ILE A 1 -22.12 -4.63 -17.92
C ILE A 1 -23.64 -4.65 -17.98
N CYS A 2 -24.30 -4.41 -16.85
CA CYS A 2 -25.76 -4.46 -16.73
C CYS A 2 -26.30 -3.05 -16.43
N PRO A 3 -26.59 -2.23 -17.47
CA PRO A 3 -26.90 -0.80 -17.30
C PRO A 3 -28.26 -0.52 -16.67
N THR A 4 -29.20 -1.45 -16.76
CA THR A 4 -30.59 -1.25 -16.28
C THR A 4 -30.93 -2.21 -15.12
N PRO A 5 -31.94 -1.89 -14.28
CA PRO A 5 -32.41 -2.82 -13.25
C PRO A 5 -32.86 -4.17 -13.82
N LYS A 6 -33.51 -4.18 -15.00
CA LYS A 6 -33.95 -5.40 -15.68
C LYS A 6 -32.76 -6.31 -16.05
N THR A 7 -31.70 -5.73 -16.63
CA THR A 7 -30.51 -6.51 -17.02
C THR A 7 -29.76 -7.05 -15.80
N ARG A 8 -29.67 -6.27 -14.71
CA ARG A 8 -29.08 -6.74 -13.45
C ARG A 8 -29.85 -7.91 -12.85
N LYS A 9 -31.18 -7.81 -12.82
CA LYS A 9 -32.03 -8.88 -12.32
C LYS A 9 -31.91 -10.17 -13.15
N LEU A 10 -31.81 -10.06 -14.47
CA LEU A 10 -31.60 -11.20 -15.34
C LEU A 10 -30.26 -11.87 -15.19
N PHE A 11 -29.21 -11.06 -14.98
CA PHE A 11 -27.84 -11.54 -14.78
C PHE A 11 -27.68 -12.25 -13.42
N ASN A 12 -28.40 -11.82 -12.38
CA ASN A 12 -28.42 -12.41 -11.05
C ASN A 12 -27.00 -12.62 -10.46
N ALA A 13 -26.20 -11.57 -10.43
CA ALA A 13 -24.83 -11.61 -9.94
C ALA A 13 -24.77 -11.87 -8.42
N ASP A 14 -23.74 -12.60 -7.96
CA ASP A 14 -23.45 -12.76 -6.53
C ASP A 14 -23.05 -11.45 -5.86
N TYR A 15 -22.36 -10.57 -6.60
CA TYR A 15 -21.94 -9.25 -6.14
C TYR A 15 -22.16 -8.19 -7.21
N VAL A 16 -22.53 -6.99 -6.76
CA VAL A 16 -22.70 -5.81 -7.62
C VAL A 16 -21.60 -4.80 -7.29
N VAL A 17 -20.75 -4.53 -8.26
CA VAL A 17 -19.74 -3.46 -8.19
C VAL A 17 -20.24 -2.26 -8.97
N TRP A 18 -20.46 -1.16 -8.29
CA TRP A 18 -20.77 0.12 -8.94
C TRP A 18 -19.48 0.90 -9.21
N ILE A 19 -19.16 1.07 -10.49
CA ILE A 19 -18.00 1.83 -10.94
C ILE A 19 -18.44 3.29 -11.11
N ASP A 20 -18.06 4.15 -10.17
CA ASP A 20 -18.41 5.55 -10.05
C ASP A 20 -17.16 6.42 -10.25
N THR A 21 -16.53 6.25 -11.42
CA THR A 21 -15.23 6.88 -11.71
C THR A 21 -15.32 8.00 -12.72
N ILE A 22 -16.47 8.17 -13.39
CA ILE A 22 -16.73 9.22 -14.39
C ILE A 22 -18.21 9.62 -14.36
N GLU A 23 -18.51 10.89 -14.59
CA GLU A 23 -19.89 11.38 -14.69
C GLU A 23 -20.56 10.99 -16.01
N LYS A 24 -19.82 11.05 -17.11
CA LYS A 24 -20.28 10.68 -18.45
C LYS A 24 -19.27 9.79 -19.14
N GLY A 25 -19.73 8.65 -19.64
CA GLY A 25 -18.99 7.83 -20.57
C GLY A 25 -19.01 8.41 -21.98
N ARG A 26 -18.12 7.96 -22.86
CA ARG A 26 -18.04 8.40 -24.26
C ARG A 26 -19.20 7.91 -25.15
N PHE A 27 -20.01 6.98 -24.68
CA PHE A 27 -21.14 6.39 -25.41
C PHE A 27 -22.45 6.96 -24.88
N GLU A 28 -23.04 7.91 -25.60
CA GLU A 28 -24.25 8.61 -25.18
C GLU A 28 -25.51 7.70 -25.07
N ASP A 29 -25.64 6.73 -25.95
CA ASP A 29 -26.71 5.74 -25.93
C ASP A 29 -26.69 4.92 -24.63
N THR A 30 -25.53 4.44 -24.23
CA THR A 30 -25.33 3.71 -22.98
C THR A 30 -25.57 4.63 -21.76
N ASN A 31 -25.11 5.87 -21.80
CA ASN A 31 -25.33 6.83 -20.72
C ASN A 31 -26.83 7.10 -20.50
N LYS A 32 -27.62 7.19 -21.56
CA LYS A 32 -29.10 7.38 -21.49
C LYS A 32 -29.82 6.20 -20.88
N MET A 33 -29.30 4.98 -21.08
CA MET A 33 -29.90 3.73 -20.55
C MET A 33 -29.42 3.39 -19.14
N PHE A 34 -28.33 3.99 -18.68
CA PHE A 34 -27.76 3.64 -17.38
C PHE A 34 -28.63 4.15 -16.24
N VAL A 35 -28.99 3.24 -15.35
CA VAL A 35 -29.69 3.54 -14.11
C VAL A 35 -28.77 3.12 -12.96
N LYS A 36 -28.41 4.05 -12.09
CA LYS A 36 -27.61 3.77 -10.91
C LYS A 36 -28.23 2.61 -10.10
N PRO A 37 -27.43 1.63 -9.63
CA PRO A 37 -27.94 0.59 -8.77
C PRO A 37 -28.39 1.17 -7.41
N GLU A 38 -29.57 0.81 -6.95
CA GLU A 38 -30.07 1.19 -5.62
C GLU A 38 -29.31 0.49 -4.50
N LYS A 39 -28.88 -0.74 -4.77
CA LYS A 39 -28.06 -1.56 -3.86
C LYS A 39 -26.83 -2.05 -4.61
N PHE A 40 -25.70 -1.97 -3.96
CA PHE A 40 -24.43 -2.47 -4.47
C PHE A 40 -23.57 -2.94 -3.28
N ASP A 41 -22.69 -3.89 -3.53
CA ASP A 41 -21.78 -4.45 -2.53
C ASP A 41 -20.49 -3.64 -2.44
N PHE A 42 -20.02 -3.11 -3.58
CA PHE A 42 -18.80 -2.31 -3.68
C PHE A 42 -19.02 -1.08 -4.56
N GLN A 43 -18.45 0.05 -4.13
CA GLN A 43 -18.37 1.28 -4.92
C GLN A 43 -16.91 1.58 -5.24
N VAL A 44 -16.63 1.89 -6.50
CA VAL A 44 -15.31 2.25 -6.99
C VAL A 44 -15.32 3.68 -7.48
N THR A 45 -14.53 4.55 -6.87
CA THR A 45 -14.51 6.00 -7.14
C THR A 45 -13.24 6.49 -7.83
N THR A 46 -12.24 5.62 -8.02
CA THR A 46 -10.95 5.96 -8.64
C THR A 46 -10.73 5.19 -9.93
N GLN A 47 -10.00 5.75 -10.89
CA GLN A 47 -9.62 5.08 -12.13
C GLN A 47 -8.37 4.19 -11.97
N ASN A 48 -8.20 3.58 -10.80
CA ASN A 48 -7.11 2.66 -10.50
C ASN A 48 -7.65 1.24 -10.32
N ALA A 49 -7.71 0.49 -11.41
CA ALA A 49 -8.28 -0.86 -11.44
C ALA A 49 -7.52 -1.84 -10.52
N GLU A 50 -6.23 -1.71 -10.40
CA GLU A 50 -5.43 -2.56 -9.51
C GLU A 50 -5.79 -2.32 -8.04
N LEU A 51 -5.91 -1.05 -7.64
CA LEU A 51 -6.27 -0.69 -6.27
C LEU A 51 -7.64 -1.23 -5.87
N TRP A 52 -8.68 -0.99 -6.67
CA TRP A 52 -10.01 -1.45 -6.31
C TRP A 52 -10.18 -2.97 -6.42
N ALA A 53 -9.42 -3.65 -7.29
CA ALA A 53 -9.37 -5.10 -7.29
C ALA A 53 -8.83 -5.66 -5.96
N TYR A 54 -7.75 -5.08 -5.42
CA TYR A 54 -7.23 -5.44 -4.10
C TYR A 54 -8.22 -5.12 -2.97
N GLN A 55 -8.87 -3.96 -3.00
CA GLN A 55 -9.84 -3.56 -1.98
C GLN A 55 -11.06 -4.49 -1.94
N ILE A 56 -11.59 -4.88 -3.11
CA ILE A 56 -12.69 -5.83 -3.20
C ILE A 56 -12.25 -7.21 -2.73
N ALA A 57 -11.08 -7.69 -3.17
CA ALA A 57 -10.55 -8.98 -2.76
C ALA A 57 -10.32 -9.06 -1.25
N ASP A 58 -9.79 -7.98 -0.62
CA ASP A 58 -9.55 -7.95 0.82
C ASP A 58 -10.85 -7.94 1.65
N GLN A 59 -11.92 -7.34 1.13
CA GLN A 59 -13.24 -7.38 1.77
C GLN A 59 -13.90 -8.76 1.66
N LEU A 60 -13.73 -9.45 0.53
CA LEU A 60 -14.29 -10.80 0.31
C LEU A 60 -13.50 -11.88 1.04
N ILE A 61 -12.18 -11.79 1.01
CA ILE A 61 -11.25 -12.77 1.61
C ILE A 61 -10.12 -12.00 2.32
N PRO A 62 -10.37 -11.48 3.53
CA PRO A 62 -9.36 -10.71 4.26
C PRO A 62 -8.09 -11.52 4.49
N TYR A 63 -6.94 -10.93 4.17
CA TYR A 63 -5.67 -11.56 4.46
C TYR A 63 -5.49 -11.72 5.98
N LYS A 64 -5.11 -12.93 6.41
CA LYS A 64 -4.77 -13.20 7.81
C LYS A 64 -3.26 -13.32 7.93
N TRP A 65 -2.68 -12.46 8.75
CA TRP A 65 -1.28 -12.55 9.12
C TRP A 65 -0.99 -13.89 9.80
N ASP A 66 0.10 -14.54 9.40
CA ASP A 66 0.53 -15.79 9.97
C ASP A 66 2.04 -15.75 10.21
N ASN A 67 2.46 -15.85 11.47
CA ASN A 67 3.88 -15.82 11.84
C ASN A 67 4.68 -17.03 11.32
N GLN A 68 4.03 -18.08 10.85
CA GLN A 68 4.69 -19.28 10.31
C GLN A 68 4.92 -19.18 8.80
N LYS A 69 4.28 -18.24 8.13
CA LYS A 69 4.48 -18.02 6.69
C LYS A 69 5.78 -17.27 6.39
N PRO A 70 6.38 -17.52 5.22
CA PRO A 70 7.50 -16.72 4.76
C PRO A 70 7.20 -15.22 4.87
N THR A 71 8.13 -14.48 5.46
CA THR A 71 7.97 -13.05 5.75
C THR A 71 9.23 -12.33 5.36
N ALA A 72 9.12 -11.28 4.55
CA ALA A 72 10.24 -10.41 4.28
C ALA A 72 10.46 -9.44 5.46
N GLN A 73 11.71 -9.08 5.72
CA GLN A 73 12.10 -8.05 6.66
C GLN A 73 12.61 -6.82 5.91
N MET A 74 12.09 -5.65 6.25
CA MET A 74 12.61 -4.37 5.82
C MET A 74 13.07 -3.57 7.04
N LEU A 75 14.37 -3.30 7.16
CA LEU A 75 14.95 -2.55 8.27
C LEU A 75 15.34 -1.14 7.79
N GLY A 76 14.85 -0.10 8.47
CA GLY A 76 15.15 1.27 8.09
C GLY A 76 14.76 2.32 9.13
N ARG A 77 15.01 3.60 8.81
CA ARG A 77 14.61 4.76 9.62
C ARG A 77 13.24 5.32 9.22
N TRP A 78 12.92 5.23 7.92
CA TRP A 78 11.65 5.62 7.30
C TRP A 78 11.26 7.08 7.55
N GLN A 79 12.19 8.02 7.37
CA GLN A 79 12.11 9.42 7.78
C GLN A 79 12.09 10.44 6.60
N PRO A 80 10.94 10.62 5.90
CA PRO A 80 9.68 9.89 5.96
C PRO A 80 9.67 8.62 5.09
N PHE A 81 8.59 7.84 5.21
CA PHE A 81 8.29 6.76 4.26
C PHE A 81 7.84 7.38 2.93
N HIS A 82 8.52 7.07 1.82
CA HIS A 82 8.32 7.67 0.50
C HIS A 82 8.15 6.62 -0.60
N ASP A 83 7.93 7.06 -1.84
CA ASP A 83 7.63 6.16 -2.97
C ASP A 83 8.74 5.16 -3.30
N GLY A 84 10.01 5.52 -3.04
CA GLY A 84 11.12 4.56 -3.12
C GLY A 84 10.98 3.41 -2.13
N HIS A 85 10.56 3.70 -0.90
CA HIS A 85 10.28 2.68 0.10
C HIS A 85 9.02 1.86 -0.24
N TYR A 86 8.01 2.51 -0.82
CA TYR A 86 6.81 1.83 -1.30
C TYR A 86 7.14 0.82 -2.40
N ALA A 87 7.93 1.22 -3.40
CA ALA A 87 8.36 0.33 -4.48
C ALA A 87 9.18 -0.86 -3.96
N LEU A 88 10.08 -0.62 -2.99
CA LEU A 88 10.81 -1.70 -2.32
C LEU A 88 9.88 -2.67 -1.60
N PHE A 89 8.87 -2.14 -0.91
CA PHE A 89 7.86 -2.95 -0.25
C PHE A 89 7.06 -3.80 -1.25
N GLU A 90 6.66 -3.24 -2.40
CA GLU A 90 5.94 -3.98 -3.44
C GLU A 90 6.75 -5.17 -3.97
N GLU A 91 8.05 -5.00 -4.17
CA GLU A 91 8.91 -6.11 -4.58
C GLU A 91 9.08 -7.17 -3.47
N ALA A 92 9.23 -6.74 -2.23
CA ALA A 92 9.35 -7.64 -1.09
C ALA A 92 8.08 -8.49 -0.89
N ILE A 93 6.90 -7.85 -0.93
CA ILE A 93 5.63 -8.55 -0.70
C ILE A 93 5.27 -9.53 -1.81
N LYS A 94 5.68 -9.27 -3.06
CA LYS A 94 5.54 -10.22 -4.18
C LYS A 94 6.28 -11.54 -3.91
N LYS A 95 7.41 -11.49 -3.21
CA LYS A 95 8.24 -12.66 -2.92
C LYS A 95 7.72 -13.50 -1.75
N THR A 96 7.16 -12.87 -0.73
CA THR A 96 6.82 -13.54 0.55
C THR A 96 5.35 -13.48 0.93
N GLY A 97 4.57 -12.57 0.33
CA GLY A 97 3.15 -12.37 0.62
C GLY A 97 2.87 -11.55 1.89
N GLN A 98 3.84 -11.39 2.80
CA GLN A 98 3.74 -10.55 3.99
C GLN A 98 5.11 -9.96 4.35
N VAL A 99 5.12 -8.78 5.00
CA VAL A 99 6.34 -8.02 5.28
C VAL A 99 6.35 -7.48 6.71
N CYS A 100 7.49 -7.64 7.40
CA CYS A 100 7.78 -6.99 8.67
C CYS A 100 8.62 -5.74 8.42
N ILE A 101 8.09 -4.56 8.68
CA ILE A 101 8.79 -3.28 8.55
C ILE A 101 9.34 -2.91 9.92
N LEU A 102 10.65 -2.98 10.07
CA LEU A 102 11.35 -2.67 11.31
C LEU A 102 11.82 -1.23 11.29
N VAL A 103 11.31 -0.44 12.22
CA VAL A 103 11.67 0.98 12.41
C VAL A 103 12.77 1.06 13.44
N ARG A 104 13.96 1.51 13.04
CA ARG A 104 15.08 1.71 13.96
C ARG A 104 14.77 2.85 14.90
N ASP A 105 14.99 2.66 16.21
CA ASP A 105 14.82 3.69 17.24
C ASP A 105 15.96 4.69 17.21
N VAL A 106 15.80 5.73 16.39
CA VAL A 106 16.75 6.84 16.20
C VAL A 106 16.04 8.20 16.10
N GLN A 107 14.80 8.28 16.55
CA GLN A 107 13.94 9.46 16.41
C GLN A 107 14.41 10.61 17.30
N GLY A 108 14.07 11.83 16.89
CA GLY A 108 14.32 13.06 17.64
C GLY A 108 15.69 13.69 17.45
N VAL A 109 16.50 13.19 16.50
CA VAL A 109 17.85 13.72 16.22
C VAL A 109 17.98 14.05 14.74
N ASP A 110 18.36 15.29 14.44
CA ASP A 110 18.73 15.83 13.11
C ASP A 110 17.88 15.31 11.92
N ASP A 111 18.37 14.30 11.25
CA ASP A 111 17.74 13.69 10.08
C ASP A 111 16.57 12.73 10.41
N ASN A 112 16.19 12.62 11.67
CA ASN A 112 15.13 11.71 12.12
C ASN A 112 14.03 12.47 12.91
N PRO A 113 13.38 13.47 12.29
CA PRO A 113 12.49 14.40 13.00
C PRO A 113 11.17 13.77 13.45
N PHE A 114 10.75 12.64 12.85
CA PHE A 114 9.47 12.03 13.14
C PHE A 114 9.61 10.96 14.23
N ASP A 115 8.73 10.99 15.22
CA ASP A 115 8.60 9.93 16.22
C ASP A 115 8.05 8.63 15.60
N PHE A 116 8.09 7.54 16.36
CA PHE A 116 7.65 6.24 15.89
C PHE A 116 6.17 6.21 15.46
N GLU A 117 5.30 6.86 16.21
CA GLU A 117 3.86 6.86 15.91
C GLU A 117 3.58 7.60 14.59
N THR A 118 4.28 8.70 14.34
CA THR A 118 4.21 9.43 13.07
C THR A 118 4.74 8.58 11.91
N VAL A 119 5.90 7.94 12.09
CA VAL A 119 6.47 7.04 11.08
C VAL A 119 5.53 5.88 10.78
N LYS A 120 5.01 5.22 11.81
CA LYS A 120 4.05 4.12 11.69
C LYS A 120 2.80 4.55 10.94
N LYS A 121 2.20 5.67 11.34
CA LYS A 121 1.02 6.24 10.67
C LYS A 121 1.28 6.49 9.19
N ASN A 122 2.40 7.14 8.83
CA ASN A 122 2.76 7.41 7.44
C ASN A 122 2.92 6.13 6.60
N ILE A 123 3.47 5.07 7.19
CA ILE A 123 3.58 3.75 6.55
C ILE A 123 2.20 3.13 6.36
N GLU A 124 1.38 3.12 7.42
CA GLU A 124 0.05 2.52 7.40
C GLU A 124 -0.89 3.23 6.41
N GLU A 125 -0.89 4.56 6.38
CA GLU A 125 -1.69 5.34 5.43
C GLU A 125 -1.32 5.03 3.96
N LYS A 126 -0.05 4.82 3.70
CA LYS A 126 0.45 4.54 2.34
C LYS A 126 0.22 3.09 1.90
N LEU A 127 0.33 2.14 2.80
CA LEU A 127 0.28 0.71 2.47
C LEU A 127 -1.09 0.07 2.67
N SER A 128 -1.87 0.50 3.68
CA SER A 128 -3.15 -0.15 4.02
C SER A 128 -4.19 -0.14 2.91
N PRO A 129 -4.27 0.88 2.03
CA PRO A 129 -5.25 0.84 0.94
C PRO A 129 -5.14 -0.37 0.02
N LYS A 130 -3.94 -0.91 -0.14
CA LYS A 130 -3.66 -2.06 -1.03
C LYS A 130 -3.24 -3.33 -0.29
N PHE A 131 -2.60 -3.20 0.88
CA PHE A 131 -1.91 -4.30 1.55
C PHE A 131 -2.35 -4.52 2.99
N LYS A 132 -3.60 -4.20 3.30
CA LYS A 132 -4.17 -4.38 4.64
C LYS A 132 -3.90 -5.78 5.18
N ASN A 133 -3.52 -5.86 6.44
CA ASN A 133 -3.17 -7.10 7.15
C ASN A 133 -1.97 -7.89 6.56
N ARG A 134 -1.27 -7.37 5.54
CA ARG A 134 -0.11 -8.04 4.94
C ARG A 134 1.22 -7.53 5.46
N PHE A 135 1.22 -6.56 6.36
CA PHE A 135 2.44 -6.03 6.97
C PHE A 135 2.25 -5.72 8.45
N LYS A 136 3.38 -5.68 9.15
CA LYS A 136 3.49 -5.19 10.52
C LYS A 136 4.57 -4.13 10.59
N VAL A 137 4.33 -3.07 11.37
CA VAL A 137 5.34 -2.03 11.66
C VAL A 137 5.75 -2.18 13.12
N ILE A 138 7.04 -2.39 13.35
CA ILE A 138 7.60 -2.73 14.66
C ILE A 138 8.76 -1.79 14.97
N LEU A 139 8.73 -1.15 16.14
CA LEU A 139 9.88 -0.42 16.67
C LEU A 139 10.95 -1.42 17.13
N VAL A 140 12.17 -1.22 16.70
CA VAL A 140 13.33 -2.04 17.09
C VAL A 140 14.47 -1.16 17.55
N PRO A 141 15.39 -1.65 18.36
CA PRO A 141 16.61 -0.90 18.73
C PRO A 141 17.34 -0.38 17.50
N ASN A 142 18.26 0.56 17.70
CA ASN A 142 19.11 1.09 16.63
C ASN A 142 20.06 0.01 16.07
N ILE A 143 19.47 -0.97 15.35
CA ILE A 143 20.22 -2.06 14.71
C ILE A 143 21.12 -1.48 13.62
N THR A 144 22.43 -1.64 13.77
CA THR A 144 23.44 -1.20 12.82
C THR A 144 24.12 -2.34 12.07
N ASN A 145 24.04 -3.54 12.59
CA ASN A 145 24.73 -4.71 12.04
C ASN A 145 23.79 -5.92 11.98
N ILE A 146 23.96 -6.70 10.93
CA ILE A 146 23.28 -7.98 10.77
C ILE A 146 24.35 -9.05 10.67
N TYR A 147 24.38 -9.97 11.62
CA TYR A 147 25.30 -11.10 11.63
C TYR A 147 24.52 -12.40 11.43
N TYR A 148 25.08 -13.30 10.64
CA TYR A 148 24.55 -14.64 10.49
C TYR A 148 25.69 -15.65 10.40
N GLY A 149 25.49 -16.83 10.98
CA GLY A 149 26.47 -17.92 10.93
C GLY A 149 26.22 -18.83 9.72
N ARG A 150 25.47 -19.89 9.91
CA ARG A 150 25.06 -20.76 8.80
C ARG A 150 23.77 -20.25 8.18
N GLY A 151 23.63 -20.40 6.84
CA GLY A 151 22.38 -20.13 6.15
C GLY A 151 21.29 -21.12 6.60
N VAL A 152 20.30 -20.63 7.35
CA VAL A 152 19.24 -21.44 7.93
C VAL A 152 17.86 -21.03 7.40
N GLY A 153 17.68 -21.14 6.09
CA GLY A 153 16.36 -20.94 5.49
C GLY A 153 15.95 -19.48 5.28
N TYR A 154 16.85 -18.50 5.45
CA TYR A 154 16.61 -17.11 5.07
C TYR A 154 17.60 -16.63 4.01
N LYS A 155 17.24 -15.59 3.29
CA LYS A 155 18.06 -14.96 2.26
C LYS A 155 18.27 -13.49 2.58
N ILE A 156 19.47 -12.99 2.29
CA ILE A 156 19.75 -11.56 2.27
C ILE A 156 19.85 -11.18 0.80
N GLU A 157 18.93 -10.36 0.33
CA GLU A 157 18.83 -9.99 -1.08
C GLU A 157 18.79 -8.47 -1.20
N GLU A 158 19.57 -7.93 -2.13
CA GLU A 158 19.44 -6.56 -2.60
C GLU A 158 18.40 -6.51 -3.71
N ILE A 159 17.43 -5.62 -3.60
CA ILE A 159 16.42 -5.38 -4.63
C ILE A 159 16.83 -4.14 -5.43
N ALA A 160 17.25 -4.35 -6.67
CA ALA A 160 17.54 -3.26 -7.58
C ALA A 160 16.24 -2.63 -8.08
N LEU A 161 15.97 -1.41 -7.65
CA LEU A 161 14.85 -0.62 -8.14
C LEU A 161 15.24 0.17 -9.40
N PRO A 162 14.27 0.57 -10.27
CA PRO A 162 14.53 1.45 -11.40
C PRO A 162 15.25 2.73 -11.00
N SER A 163 16.13 3.25 -11.84
CA SER A 163 16.98 4.40 -11.56
C SER A 163 16.21 5.67 -11.16
N GLU A 164 15.01 5.85 -11.69
CA GLU A 164 14.13 6.98 -11.34
C GLU A 164 13.63 6.88 -9.89
N ILE A 165 13.32 5.69 -9.44
CA ILE A 165 12.89 5.42 -8.06
C ILE A 165 14.08 5.60 -7.09
N GLN A 166 15.28 5.19 -7.49
CA GLN A 166 16.49 5.35 -6.67
C GLN A 166 16.85 6.82 -6.40
N LYS A 167 16.43 7.75 -7.27
CA LYS A 167 16.64 9.20 -7.09
C LYS A 167 15.79 9.81 -5.98
N ILE A 168 14.74 9.12 -5.53
CA ILE A 168 13.87 9.62 -4.47
C ILE A 168 14.64 9.56 -3.14
N SER A 169 14.87 10.73 -2.54
CA SER A 169 15.68 10.87 -1.33
C SER A 169 14.88 11.46 -0.18
N ALA A 170 14.87 10.78 0.97
CA ALA A 170 14.30 11.31 2.21
C ALA A 170 14.93 12.64 2.62
N THR A 171 16.22 12.85 2.36
CA THR A 171 16.92 14.12 2.64
C THR A 171 16.33 15.25 1.82
N THR A 172 16.11 15.05 0.52
CA THR A 172 15.47 16.06 -0.34
C THR A 172 14.02 16.34 0.10
N ILE A 173 13.28 15.30 0.46
CA ILE A 173 11.91 15.45 0.96
C ILE A 173 11.89 16.30 2.24
N ARG A 174 12.73 15.98 3.24
CA ARG A 174 12.82 16.77 4.48
C ARG A 174 13.25 18.23 4.22
N LYS A 175 14.17 18.46 3.30
CA LYS A 175 14.57 19.81 2.90
C LYS A 175 13.37 20.61 2.39
N ASN A 176 12.62 20.04 1.46
CA ASN A 176 11.42 20.67 0.91
C ASN A 176 10.33 20.92 1.97
N MET A 177 10.16 20.00 2.93
CA MET A 177 9.23 20.18 4.07
C MET A 177 9.66 21.34 4.98
N ARG A 178 10.97 21.50 5.25
CA ARG A 178 11.49 22.64 6.02
C ARG A 178 11.28 23.97 5.28
N GLU A 179 11.54 24.02 3.97
CA GLU A 179 11.30 25.20 3.13
C GLU A 179 9.83 25.62 3.10
N LYS A 180 8.89 24.66 3.22
CA LYS A 180 7.45 24.92 3.31
C LYS A 180 6.95 25.20 4.74
N GLY A 181 7.80 25.08 5.75
CA GLY A 181 7.42 25.24 7.16
C GLY A 181 6.64 24.06 7.75
N GLU A 182 6.59 22.92 7.05
CA GLU A 182 5.92 21.69 7.48
C GLU A 182 6.80 20.89 8.48
N LEU A 183 8.09 21.19 8.53
CA LEU A 183 9.06 20.57 9.42
C LEU A 183 9.98 21.66 10.01
N LYS A 184 10.24 21.59 11.31
CA LYS A 184 11.19 22.47 12.02
C LYS A 184 12.65 22.04 11.78
#